data_5c986cfe53261a193d8c5d65b5e6b22b
#
_entry.id   5c986cfe53261a193d8c5d65b5e6b22b
#
_cell.length_a   1.000
_cell.length_b   1.000
_cell.length_c   1.000
_cell.angle_alpha   90.00
_cell.angle_beta   90.00
_cell.angle_gamma   90.00
#
_symmetry.space_group_name_H-M   'P 1'
#
loop_
_entity.id
_entity.type
_entity.pdbx_description
1 polymer ?
#
loop_
_entity_poly.entity_id
_entity_poly.type
_entity_poly.pdbx_seq_one_letter_code
_entity_poly.pdbx_strand_id
1 'polypeptide(L)'
;AYPERIACARPGNNAQFQLSNGRYAMAGHRDDLAHEPWLAIANLDARDGMGKIFLASPLNPKDLAPLVKEQEVITWDTRQGGLIASKDLRIGNIVLRSMPLPTPDESRLTQAISDAIKKEGEQLLNFDENVIQWQNRILSLRKWNPHENWPDVSTPTLLLTNSEWLSSYLSNIKKPEDLKKINLAEVLYHHLDWEKQRILDRLAPKQIEVPSGSKINLVYSPK
;
A
#
# COMPACT_ATOMS: atom_id res chain seq x y z
N ALA A 1 -10.06 1.60 34.26
CA ALA A 1 -8.75 1.76 33.67
C ALA A 1 -8.94 2.11 32.18
N TYR A 2 -8.12 3.00 31.66
CA TYR A 2 -8.15 3.46 30.27
C TYR A 2 -7.12 2.63 29.48
N PRO A 3 -7.54 1.59 28.74
CA PRO A 3 -6.60 0.71 28.04
C PRO A 3 -5.69 1.47 27.05
N GLU A 4 -6.17 2.57 26.48
CA GLU A 4 -5.41 3.44 25.55
C GLU A 4 -4.23 4.18 26.20
N ARG A 5 -4.14 4.20 27.53
CA ARG A 5 -3.08 4.84 28.32
C ARG A 5 -2.05 3.87 28.91
N ILE A 6 -2.11 2.60 28.50
CA ILE A 6 -1.04 1.64 28.79
C ILE A 6 0.14 2.00 27.90
N ALA A 7 1.32 2.01 28.49
CA ALA A 7 2.54 2.40 27.80
C ALA A 7 3.66 1.40 28.04
N CYS A 8 4.43 1.10 27.00
CA CYS A 8 5.60 0.23 27.00
C CYS A 8 6.85 1.05 26.76
N ALA A 9 7.90 0.80 27.52
CA ALA A 9 9.19 1.43 27.31
C ALA A 9 9.77 1.09 25.92
N ARG A 10 10.34 2.09 25.24
CA ARG A 10 10.99 1.87 23.95
C ARG A 10 12.35 1.23 24.14
N PRO A 11 12.72 0.25 23.31
CA PRO A 11 14.07 -0.34 23.35
C PRO A 11 15.15 0.74 23.18
N GLY A 12 16.15 0.72 24.06
CA GLY A 12 17.29 1.64 24.00
C GLY A 12 17.04 3.08 24.45
N ASN A 13 15.83 3.40 24.94
CA ASN A 13 15.54 4.75 25.44
C ASN A 13 14.73 4.70 26.73
N ASN A 14 15.40 4.85 27.86
CA ASN A 14 14.87 4.62 29.21
C ASN A 14 13.78 5.59 29.68
N ALA A 15 13.54 6.68 28.95
CA ALA A 15 12.54 7.68 29.33
C ALA A 15 11.37 7.78 28.36
N GLN A 16 11.42 7.10 27.22
CA GLN A 16 10.39 7.14 26.19
C GLN A 16 9.53 5.89 26.18
N PHE A 17 8.23 6.12 26.03
CA PHE A 17 7.20 5.09 26.06
C PHE A 17 6.32 5.19 24.83
N GLN A 18 5.92 4.04 24.29
CA GLN A 18 4.86 3.93 23.30
C GLN A 18 3.57 3.59 24.01
N LEU A 19 2.51 4.37 23.78
CA LEU A 19 1.17 4.11 24.28
C LEU A 19 0.43 3.11 23.38
N SER A 20 -0.51 2.41 23.96
CA SER A 20 -1.39 1.46 23.24
C SER A 20 -2.26 2.13 22.17
N ASN A 21 -2.47 3.45 22.22
CA ASN A 21 -3.13 4.22 21.16
C ASN A 21 -2.19 4.64 20.01
N GLY A 22 -0.91 4.22 20.04
CA GLY A 22 0.10 4.51 19.03
C GLY A 22 0.88 5.81 19.24
N ARG A 23 0.51 6.64 20.22
CA ARG A 23 1.25 7.86 20.56
C ARG A 23 2.51 7.52 21.36
N TYR A 24 3.40 8.53 21.48
CA TYR A 24 4.60 8.44 22.30
C TYR A 24 4.55 9.45 23.42
N ALA A 25 5.14 9.08 24.57
CA ALA A 25 5.27 9.96 25.70
C ALA A 25 6.62 9.74 26.40
N MET A 26 7.05 10.74 27.18
CA MET A 26 8.33 10.72 27.88
C MET A 26 8.10 11.01 29.38
N ALA A 27 8.74 10.21 30.21
CA ALA A 27 8.89 10.48 31.63
C ALA A 27 10.08 11.42 31.89
N GLY A 28 10.16 12.01 33.06
CA GLY A 28 11.37 12.75 33.47
C GLY A 28 12.57 11.81 33.57
N HIS A 29 13.73 12.22 33.01
CA HIS A 29 14.95 11.39 33.03
C HIS A 29 15.46 11.02 34.42
N ARG A 30 15.06 11.76 35.45
CA ARG A 30 15.41 11.52 36.86
C ARG A 30 14.28 10.84 37.65
N ASP A 31 13.21 10.46 36.95
CA ASP A 31 12.06 9.79 37.53
C ASP A 31 12.33 8.26 37.54
N ASP A 32 12.07 7.61 38.66
CA ASP A 32 12.20 6.14 38.77
C ASP A 32 11.35 5.41 37.73
N LEU A 33 10.22 6.02 37.32
CA LEU A 33 9.36 5.50 36.26
C LEU A 33 10.06 5.41 34.89
N ALA A 34 11.14 6.15 34.64
CA ALA A 34 11.90 6.10 33.39
C ALA A 34 12.48 4.69 33.10
N HIS A 35 12.69 3.88 34.13
CA HIS A 35 13.28 2.55 34.04
C HIS A 35 12.24 1.41 34.04
N GLU A 36 10.97 1.74 34.24
CA GLU A 36 9.90 0.75 34.25
C GLU A 36 9.57 0.25 32.84
N PRO A 37 9.36 -1.06 32.66
CA PRO A 37 9.04 -1.62 31.35
C PRO A 37 7.60 -1.26 30.89
N TRP A 38 6.69 -1.10 31.84
CA TRP A 38 5.28 -0.83 31.59
C TRP A 38 4.71 0.16 32.58
N LEU A 39 3.92 1.09 32.05
CA LEU A 39 3.25 2.12 32.83
C LEU A 39 1.75 2.17 32.54
N ALA A 40 0.94 2.43 33.56
CA ALA A 40 -0.41 2.95 33.45
C ALA A 40 -0.36 4.48 33.64
N ILE A 41 -0.61 5.22 32.57
CA ILE A 41 -0.52 6.69 32.60
C ILE A 41 -1.86 7.27 33.06
N ALA A 42 -1.85 7.97 34.19
CA ALA A 42 -3.02 8.66 34.70
C ALA A 42 -3.12 10.09 34.14
N ASN A 43 -2.00 10.80 34.04
CA ASN A 43 -1.96 12.15 33.53
C ASN A 43 -0.78 12.37 32.56
N LEU A 44 -1.09 12.86 31.36
CA LEU A 44 -0.10 13.22 30.36
C LEU A 44 -0.52 14.50 29.63
N ASP A 45 0.46 15.29 29.20
CA ASP A 45 0.27 16.36 28.24
C ASP A 45 0.16 15.77 26.82
N ALA A 46 -0.97 16.02 26.17
CA ALA A 46 -1.30 15.42 24.87
C ALA A 46 -0.97 16.35 23.69
N ARG A 47 0.06 17.19 23.80
CA ARG A 47 0.50 18.04 22.68
C ARG A 47 0.93 17.20 21.48
N ASP A 48 0.87 17.80 20.30
CA ASP A 48 1.33 17.15 19.06
C ASP A 48 2.80 16.73 19.19
N GLY A 49 3.06 15.44 18.91
CA GLY A 49 4.39 14.84 18.97
C GLY A 49 4.61 13.97 20.22
N MET A 50 5.64 14.29 21.01
CA MET A 50 6.02 13.54 22.20
C MET A 50 5.30 14.10 23.43
N GLY A 51 4.34 13.34 24.00
CA GLY A 51 3.65 13.72 25.23
C GLY A 51 4.58 13.71 26.44
N LYS A 52 4.29 14.53 27.48
CA LYS A 52 4.99 14.49 28.76
C LYS A 52 4.13 13.79 29.80
N ILE A 53 4.70 12.76 30.46
CA ILE A 53 4.04 12.04 31.54
C ILE A 53 4.21 12.83 32.83
N PHE A 54 3.08 13.11 33.50
CA PHE A 54 3.06 13.78 34.81
C PHE A 54 2.71 12.85 35.96
N LEU A 55 1.90 11.83 35.68
CA LEU A 55 1.48 10.88 36.68
C LEU A 55 1.27 9.51 36.02
N ALA A 56 1.95 8.50 36.51
CA ALA A 56 1.81 7.12 36.07
C ALA A 56 2.11 6.18 37.24
N SER A 57 1.74 4.92 37.06
CA SER A 57 2.07 3.81 37.97
C SER A 57 2.70 2.68 37.18
N PRO A 58 3.71 1.98 37.73
CA PRO A 58 4.24 0.77 37.14
C PRO A 58 3.16 -0.29 36.98
N LEU A 59 3.20 -1.05 35.89
CA LEU A 59 2.32 -2.18 35.63
C LEU A 59 3.10 -3.49 35.68
N ASN A 60 2.54 -4.47 36.33
CA ASN A 60 3.08 -5.84 36.29
C ASN A 60 2.70 -6.43 34.90
N PRO A 61 3.67 -6.97 34.12
CA PRO A 61 3.38 -7.62 32.84
C PRO A 61 2.32 -8.72 32.90
N LYS A 62 2.21 -9.40 34.05
CA LYS A 62 1.19 -10.46 34.27
C LYS A 62 -0.25 -9.91 34.20
N ASP A 63 -0.45 -8.68 34.62
CA ASP A 63 -1.77 -8.04 34.63
C ASP A 63 -2.19 -7.58 33.23
N LEU A 64 -1.27 -7.59 32.29
CA LEU A 64 -1.52 -7.22 30.89
C LEU A 64 -2.04 -8.39 30.04
N ALA A 65 -1.90 -9.63 30.51
CA ALA A 65 -2.30 -10.82 29.75
C ALA A 65 -3.75 -10.79 29.22
N PRO A 66 -4.77 -10.31 29.98
CA PRO A 66 -6.14 -10.22 29.46
C PRO A 66 -6.32 -9.17 28.34
N LEU A 67 -5.37 -8.27 28.17
CA LEU A 67 -5.42 -7.19 27.17
C LEU A 67 -4.69 -7.54 25.88
N VAL A 68 -3.93 -8.64 25.90
CA VAL A 68 -3.21 -9.12 24.72
C VAL A 68 -4.22 -9.69 23.73
N LYS A 69 -4.19 -9.16 22.52
CA LYS A 69 -4.99 -9.65 21.39
C LYS A 69 -4.07 -10.15 20.29
N GLU A 70 -4.51 -11.20 19.65
CA GLU A 70 -3.91 -11.71 18.45
C GLU A 70 -4.50 -10.98 17.24
N GLN A 71 -3.67 -10.50 16.36
CA GLN A 71 -4.08 -9.78 15.15
C GLN A 71 -3.24 -10.22 13.97
N GLU A 72 -3.90 -10.61 12.88
CA GLU A 72 -3.24 -10.79 11.60
C GLU A 72 -3.05 -9.44 10.93
N VAL A 73 -1.81 -9.16 10.54
CA VAL A 73 -1.41 -7.96 9.84
C VAL A 73 -0.96 -8.36 8.44
N ILE A 74 -1.65 -7.85 7.44
CA ILE A 74 -1.28 -7.99 6.03
C ILE A 74 -1.18 -6.57 5.49
N THR A 75 0.02 -6.16 5.10
CA THR A 75 0.30 -4.81 4.61
C THR A 75 1.46 -4.84 3.63
N TRP A 76 1.58 -3.76 2.87
CA TRP A 76 2.72 -3.54 1.99
C TRP A 76 3.59 -2.42 2.54
N ASP A 77 4.89 -2.69 2.64
CA ASP A 77 5.89 -1.68 2.98
C ASP A 77 7.12 -1.85 2.08
N THR A 78 7.26 -0.96 1.11
CA THR A 78 8.37 -0.97 0.15
C THR A 78 9.73 -0.83 0.84
N ARG A 79 9.81 -0.12 1.98
CA ARG A 79 11.06 0.03 2.74
C ARG A 79 11.51 -1.25 3.42
N GLN A 80 10.55 -2.12 3.75
CA GLN A 80 10.81 -3.43 4.36
C GLN A 80 10.82 -4.58 3.34
N GLY A 81 10.81 -4.26 2.05
CA GLY A 81 10.95 -5.25 0.98
C GLY A 81 9.63 -5.75 0.40
N GLY A 82 8.51 -5.09 0.67
CA GLY A 82 7.22 -5.34 0.01
C GLY A 82 6.14 -5.87 0.94
N LEU A 83 5.61 -7.07 0.66
CA LEU A 83 4.52 -7.66 1.39
C LEU A 83 4.95 -8.17 2.77
N ILE A 84 4.24 -7.70 3.80
CA ILE A 84 4.37 -8.15 5.18
C ILE A 84 3.09 -8.89 5.55
N ALA A 85 3.21 -10.15 5.93
CA ALA A 85 2.13 -10.95 6.47
C ALA A 85 2.58 -11.53 7.80
N SER A 86 1.99 -11.07 8.89
CA SER A 86 2.35 -11.47 10.24
C SER A 86 1.12 -11.71 11.11
N LYS A 87 1.34 -12.48 12.16
CA LYS A 87 0.43 -12.71 13.25
C LYS A 87 1.06 -12.08 14.50
N ASP A 88 0.49 -10.99 14.93
CA ASP A 88 1.02 -10.17 16.01
C ASP A 88 0.22 -10.40 17.29
N LEU A 89 0.94 -10.56 18.41
CA LEU A 89 0.38 -10.39 19.74
C LEU A 89 0.54 -8.93 20.15
N ARG A 90 -0.56 -8.26 20.46
CA ARG A 90 -0.59 -6.79 20.63
C ARG A 90 -1.43 -6.36 21.84
N ILE A 91 -1.06 -5.22 22.40
CA ILE A 91 -1.91 -4.42 23.27
C ILE A 91 -2.15 -3.08 22.55
N GLY A 92 -3.29 -2.94 21.89
CA GLY A 92 -3.54 -1.82 20.98
C GLY A 92 -2.50 -1.76 19.87
N ASN A 93 -1.74 -0.64 19.76
CA ASN A 93 -0.68 -0.47 18.78
C ASN A 93 0.70 -0.98 19.26
N ILE A 94 0.82 -1.45 20.49
CA ILE A 94 2.07 -2.02 21.02
C ILE A 94 2.19 -3.47 20.56
N VAL A 95 3.19 -3.78 19.73
CA VAL A 95 3.48 -5.14 19.28
C VAL A 95 4.38 -5.82 20.30
N LEU A 96 3.90 -6.89 20.94
CA LEU A 96 4.67 -7.68 21.90
C LEU A 96 5.51 -8.75 21.20
N ARG A 97 4.91 -9.37 20.20
CA ARG A 97 5.54 -10.42 19.40
C ARG A 97 4.91 -10.42 18.01
N SER A 98 5.75 -10.59 17.01
CA SER A 98 5.33 -10.77 15.62
C SER A 98 5.86 -12.10 15.11
N MET A 99 5.02 -12.88 14.46
CA MET A 99 5.37 -14.15 13.84
C MET A 99 4.93 -14.13 12.38
N PRO A 100 5.70 -14.70 11.44
CA PRO A 100 5.26 -14.82 10.06
C PRO A 100 3.91 -15.54 9.96
N LEU A 101 3.03 -15.06 9.10
CA LEU A 101 1.75 -15.70 8.77
C LEU A 101 1.97 -16.63 7.57
N PRO A 102 1.98 -17.97 7.73
CA PRO A 102 2.36 -18.90 6.67
C PRO A 102 1.41 -18.91 5.49
N THR A 103 0.12 -18.79 5.77
CA THR A 103 -0.98 -18.81 4.79
C THR A 103 -1.89 -17.61 4.99
N PRO A 104 -1.49 -16.43 4.50
CA PRO A 104 -2.34 -15.27 4.57
C PRO A 104 -3.54 -15.39 3.63
N ASP A 105 -4.63 -14.73 3.97
CA ASP A 105 -5.82 -14.64 3.13
C ASP A 105 -5.50 -13.93 1.80
N GLU A 106 -5.78 -14.59 0.68
CA GLU A 106 -5.42 -14.12 -0.66
C GLU A 106 -6.14 -12.80 -1.03
N SER A 107 -7.37 -12.64 -0.61
CA SER A 107 -8.16 -11.42 -0.84
C SER A 107 -7.53 -10.23 -0.11
N ARG A 108 -7.11 -10.43 1.15
CA ARG A 108 -6.43 -9.39 1.93
C ARG A 108 -5.04 -9.06 1.39
N LEU A 109 -4.31 -10.05 0.84
CA LEU A 109 -3.06 -9.84 0.13
C LEU A 109 -3.24 -8.93 -1.07
N THR A 110 -4.17 -9.32 -1.95
CA THR A 110 -4.50 -8.57 -3.16
C THR A 110 -4.92 -7.15 -2.83
N GLN A 111 -5.74 -6.97 -1.79
CA GLN A 111 -6.16 -5.65 -1.33
C GLN A 111 -4.97 -4.80 -0.83
N ALA A 112 -4.07 -5.38 -0.01
CA ALA A 112 -2.90 -4.66 0.50
C ALA A 112 -1.98 -4.18 -0.64
N ILE A 113 -1.78 -5.02 -1.66
CA ILE A 113 -0.98 -4.66 -2.83
C ILE A 113 -1.70 -3.59 -3.66
N SER A 114 -3.01 -3.73 -3.88
CA SER A 114 -3.82 -2.76 -4.60
C SER A 114 -3.78 -1.37 -3.93
N ASP A 115 -3.88 -1.33 -2.61
CA ASP A 115 -3.81 -0.07 -1.84
C ASP A 115 -2.41 0.55 -1.89
N ALA A 116 -1.37 -0.28 -1.90
CA ALA A 116 0.01 0.18 -2.10
C ALA A 116 0.20 0.82 -3.48
N ILE A 117 -0.32 0.21 -4.54
CA ILE A 117 -0.28 0.75 -5.90
C ILE A 117 -0.99 2.11 -5.96
N LYS A 118 -2.17 2.25 -5.33
CA LYS A 118 -2.87 3.55 -5.24
C LYS A 118 -2.05 4.61 -4.53
N LYS A 119 -1.33 4.23 -3.48
CA LYS A 119 -0.56 5.15 -2.63
C LYS A 119 0.79 5.53 -3.22
N GLU A 120 1.54 4.56 -3.73
CA GLU A 120 2.92 4.73 -4.22
C GLU A 120 2.97 5.04 -5.73
N GLY A 121 1.89 4.70 -6.47
CA GLY A 121 1.74 5.09 -7.85
C GLY A 121 2.65 4.33 -8.82
N GLU A 122 3.12 5.04 -9.85
CA GLU A 122 3.90 4.50 -10.96
C GLU A 122 5.20 3.81 -10.54
N GLN A 123 5.73 4.13 -9.36
CA GLN A 123 7.00 3.55 -8.88
C GLN A 123 6.94 2.04 -8.70
N LEU A 124 5.74 1.48 -8.43
CA LEU A 124 5.53 0.06 -8.23
C LEU A 124 5.30 -0.72 -9.52
N LEU A 125 4.85 -0.07 -10.58
CA LEU A 125 4.49 -0.70 -11.85
C LEU A 125 5.42 -0.25 -12.98
N ASN A 126 5.47 -1.01 -14.06
CA ASN A 126 6.30 -0.66 -15.22
C ASN A 126 5.42 -0.10 -16.36
N PHE A 127 5.22 1.22 -16.38
CA PHE A 127 4.57 1.92 -17.50
C PHE A 127 5.58 2.18 -18.61
N ASP A 128 5.92 1.14 -19.36
CA ASP A 128 6.85 1.22 -20.50
C ASP A 128 6.23 1.93 -21.71
N GLU A 129 7.04 2.14 -22.74
CA GLU A 129 6.60 2.80 -23.97
C GLU A 129 5.40 2.11 -24.62
N ASN A 130 5.29 0.78 -24.53
CA ASN A 130 4.15 0.04 -25.09
C ASN A 130 2.84 0.37 -24.37
N VAL A 131 2.91 0.48 -23.05
CA VAL A 131 1.76 0.90 -22.22
C VAL A 131 1.37 2.34 -22.54
N ILE A 132 2.35 3.24 -22.59
CA ILE A 132 2.11 4.66 -22.89
C ILE A 132 1.48 4.82 -24.28
N GLN A 133 2.00 4.14 -25.30
CA GLN A 133 1.43 4.19 -26.64
C GLN A 133 0.02 3.56 -26.71
N TRP A 134 -0.25 2.50 -25.96
CA TRP A 134 -1.58 1.93 -25.85
C TRP A 134 -2.56 2.94 -25.20
N GLN A 135 -2.17 3.58 -24.09
CA GLN A 135 -2.96 4.65 -23.48
C GLN A 135 -3.24 5.80 -24.45
N ASN A 136 -2.18 6.29 -25.12
CA ASN A 136 -2.27 7.41 -26.05
C ASN A 136 -3.20 7.13 -27.24
N ARG A 137 -3.22 5.90 -27.75
CA ARG A 137 -4.13 5.46 -28.81
C ARG A 137 -5.60 5.58 -28.35
N ILE A 138 -5.91 5.05 -27.17
CA ILE A 138 -7.26 5.08 -26.61
C ILE A 138 -7.70 6.49 -26.25
N LEU A 139 -6.84 7.27 -25.59
CA LEU A 139 -7.13 8.66 -25.23
C LEU A 139 -7.32 9.54 -26.45
N SER A 140 -6.59 9.28 -27.55
CA SER A 140 -6.81 9.95 -28.83
C SER A 140 -8.19 9.61 -29.42
N LEU A 141 -8.59 8.33 -29.43
CA LEU A 141 -9.92 7.93 -29.88
C LEU A 141 -11.02 8.51 -29.01
N ARG A 142 -10.83 8.54 -27.69
CA ARG A 142 -11.77 9.18 -26.76
C ARG A 142 -11.99 10.66 -27.10
N LYS A 143 -10.96 11.35 -27.54
CA LYS A 143 -11.03 12.75 -27.95
C LYS A 143 -11.65 12.92 -29.34
N TRP A 144 -11.28 12.08 -30.31
CA TRP A 144 -11.73 12.19 -31.69
C TRP A 144 -13.18 11.71 -31.88
N ASN A 145 -13.58 10.68 -31.09
CA ASN A 145 -14.91 10.07 -31.17
C ASN A 145 -15.60 10.11 -29.79
N PRO A 146 -16.02 11.28 -29.30
CA PRO A 146 -16.58 11.43 -27.95
C PRO A 146 -17.93 10.71 -27.78
N HIS A 147 -18.59 10.32 -28.87
CA HIS A 147 -19.83 9.55 -28.82
C HIS A 147 -19.62 8.05 -28.63
N GLU A 148 -18.40 7.55 -28.85
CA GLU A 148 -18.03 6.17 -28.56
C GLU A 148 -17.43 6.12 -27.15
N ASN A 149 -18.08 5.46 -26.21
CA ASN A 149 -17.68 5.38 -24.81
C ASN A 149 -16.31 4.70 -24.61
N TRP A 150 -15.23 5.39 -25.04
CA TRP A 150 -13.88 4.97 -24.76
C TRP A 150 -13.52 5.18 -23.28
N PRO A 151 -12.91 4.18 -22.60
CA PRO A 151 -12.56 4.31 -21.20
C PRO A 151 -11.49 5.36 -20.97
N ASP A 152 -11.46 5.92 -19.77
CA ASP A 152 -10.32 6.70 -19.31
C ASP A 152 -9.20 5.76 -18.87
N VAL A 153 -8.17 5.67 -19.68
CA VAL A 153 -6.97 4.86 -19.43
C VAL A 153 -5.76 5.72 -19.06
N SER A 154 -6.00 6.92 -18.57
CA SER A 154 -4.91 7.76 -18.03
C SER A 154 -4.24 7.05 -16.85
N THR A 155 -2.94 7.27 -16.65
CA THR A 155 -2.19 6.64 -15.57
C THR A 155 -2.83 6.85 -14.20
N PRO A 156 -3.29 8.06 -13.81
CA PRO A 156 -3.99 8.24 -12.55
C PRO A 156 -5.25 7.37 -12.42
N THR A 157 -6.06 7.27 -13.48
CA THR A 157 -7.26 6.44 -13.47
C THR A 157 -6.92 4.95 -13.35
N LEU A 158 -5.94 4.46 -14.11
CA LEU A 158 -5.49 3.07 -14.03
C LEU A 158 -4.95 2.72 -12.64
N LEU A 159 -4.19 3.61 -12.00
CA LEU A 159 -3.72 3.41 -10.63
C LEU A 159 -4.86 3.34 -9.62
N LEU A 160 -5.87 4.19 -9.75
CA LEU A 160 -7.04 4.19 -8.87
C LEU A 160 -7.92 2.95 -9.04
N THR A 161 -8.09 2.48 -10.27
CA THR A 161 -8.92 1.32 -10.63
C THR A 161 -8.12 0.01 -10.73
N ASN A 162 -6.88 -0.04 -10.22
CA ASN A 162 -5.99 -1.19 -10.41
C ASN A 162 -6.60 -2.51 -9.93
N SER A 163 -7.49 -2.50 -8.94
CA SER A 163 -8.19 -3.68 -8.46
C SER A 163 -9.11 -4.34 -9.51
N GLU A 164 -9.56 -3.59 -10.52
CA GLU A 164 -10.47 -4.09 -11.54
C GLU A 164 -9.75 -4.88 -12.65
N TRP A 165 -8.50 -4.49 -12.95
CA TRP A 165 -7.76 -5.04 -14.08
C TRP A 165 -6.49 -5.81 -13.70
N LEU A 166 -5.98 -5.63 -12.47
CA LEU A 166 -4.69 -6.19 -12.05
C LEU A 166 -4.84 -7.31 -11.01
N SER A 167 -5.95 -7.40 -10.28
CA SER A 167 -6.12 -8.29 -9.13
C SER A 167 -5.78 -9.75 -9.42
N SER A 168 -6.16 -10.28 -10.59
CA SER A 168 -5.87 -11.66 -10.97
C SER A 168 -4.37 -11.98 -11.14
N TYR A 169 -3.53 -10.97 -11.22
CA TYR A 169 -2.08 -11.08 -11.41
C TYR A 169 -1.30 -10.87 -10.11
N LEU A 170 -1.98 -10.58 -8.99
CA LEU A 170 -1.35 -10.20 -7.72
C LEU A 170 -1.10 -11.36 -6.76
N SER A 171 -1.65 -12.55 -6.99
CA SER A 171 -1.61 -13.69 -6.05
C SER A 171 -0.19 -14.15 -5.69
N ASN A 172 0.78 -14.00 -6.60
CA ASN A 172 2.17 -14.43 -6.40
C ASN A 172 3.14 -13.29 -6.09
N ILE A 173 2.64 -12.09 -5.90
CA ILE A 173 3.45 -10.90 -5.65
C ILE A 173 3.87 -10.84 -4.19
N LYS A 174 5.17 -10.73 -3.95
CA LYS A 174 5.74 -10.59 -2.60
C LYS A 174 6.66 -9.38 -2.48
N LYS A 175 7.27 -8.95 -3.57
CA LYS A 175 8.28 -7.88 -3.62
C LYS A 175 7.94 -6.86 -4.71
N PRO A 176 8.44 -5.62 -4.59
CA PRO A 176 8.26 -4.59 -5.61
C PRO A 176 8.74 -5.02 -7.01
N GLU A 177 9.82 -5.80 -7.07
CA GLU A 177 10.38 -6.30 -8.33
C GLU A 177 9.42 -7.25 -9.05
N ASP A 178 8.58 -7.97 -8.31
CA ASP A 178 7.59 -8.88 -8.91
C ASP A 178 6.49 -8.08 -9.61
N LEU A 179 6.05 -6.96 -9.04
CA LEU A 179 5.10 -6.05 -9.69
C LEU A 179 5.65 -5.49 -11.00
N LYS A 180 6.92 -5.12 -11.03
CA LYS A 180 7.58 -4.58 -12.23
C LYS A 180 7.76 -5.60 -13.37
N LYS A 181 7.68 -6.89 -13.06
CA LYS A 181 7.75 -7.97 -14.07
C LYS A 181 6.42 -8.22 -14.77
N ILE A 182 5.32 -7.69 -14.25
CA ILE A 182 4.01 -7.84 -14.89
C ILE A 182 4.03 -7.12 -16.23
N ASN A 183 3.66 -7.81 -17.30
CA ASN A 183 3.49 -7.23 -18.63
C ASN A 183 2.19 -6.42 -18.67
N LEU A 184 2.25 -5.15 -18.24
CA LEU A 184 1.08 -4.29 -18.16
C LEU A 184 0.41 -4.07 -19.52
N ALA A 185 1.17 -4.00 -20.60
CA ALA A 185 0.62 -3.79 -21.93
C ALA A 185 -0.32 -4.95 -22.33
N GLU A 186 0.05 -6.18 -22.00
CA GLU A 186 -0.77 -7.39 -22.25
C GLU A 186 -2.00 -7.42 -21.33
N VAL A 187 -1.79 -7.17 -20.03
CA VAL A 187 -2.88 -7.16 -19.04
C VAL A 187 -3.94 -6.12 -19.40
N LEU A 188 -3.53 -4.90 -19.72
CA LEU A 188 -4.43 -3.82 -20.07
C LEU A 188 -5.12 -4.05 -21.43
N TYR A 189 -4.40 -4.64 -22.39
CA TYR A 189 -4.99 -4.99 -23.68
C TYR A 189 -6.12 -6.03 -23.51
N HIS A 190 -5.91 -7.05 -22.67
CA HIS A 190 -6.95 -8.05 -22.39
C HIS A 190 -8.10 -7.54 -21.51
N HIS A 191 -7.86 -6.51 -20.72
CA HIS A 191 -8.91 -5.86 -19.94
C HIS A 191 -9.90 -5.05 -20.81
N LEU A 192 -9.42 -4.57 -21.97
CA LEU A 192 -10.27 -3.90 -22.92
C LEU A 192 -11.18 -4.92 -23.63
N ASP A 193 -12.48 -4.61 -23.74
CA ASP A 193 -13.45 -5.42 -24.48
C ASP A 193 -12.94 -5.75 -25.89
N TRP A 194 -13.15 -6.99 -26.33
CA TRP A 194 -12.60 -7.46 -27.62
C TRP A 194 -13.12 -6.67 -28.82
N GLU A 195 -14.32 -6.17 -28.76
CA GLU A 195 -14.86 -5.32 -29.81
C GLU A 195 -14.10 -3.99 -29.90
N LYS A 196 -13.81 -3.40 -28.74
CA LYS A 196 -12.98 -2.19 -28.66
C LYS A 196 -11.52 -2.45 -29.06
N GLN A 197 -10.95 -3.62 -28.73
CA GLN A 197 -9.60 -3.98 -29.20
C GLN A 197 -9.55 -3.96 -30.74
N ARG A 198 -10.54 -4.56 -31.41
CA ARG A 198 -10.62 -4.60 -32.87
C ARG A 198 -10.83 -3.22 -33.49
N ILE A 199 -11.65 -2.38 -32.85
CA ILE A 199 -11.86 -0.99 -33.29
C ILE A 199 -10.60 -0.17 -33.09
N LEU A 200 -9.92 -0.33 -31.94
CA LEU A 200 -8.65 0.32 -31.63
C LEU A 200 -7.59 0.06 -32.70
N ASP A 201 -7.41 -1.19 -33.09
CA ASP A 201 -6.41 -1.57 -34.09
C ASP A 201 -6.76 -1.10 -35.50
N ARG A 202 -8.04 -0.87 -35.80
CA ARG A 202 -8.53 -0.32 -37.05
C ARG A 202 -8.41 1.21 -37.10
N LEU A 203 -8.85 1.92 -36.05
CA LEU A 203 -8.94 3.38 -36.07
C LEU A 203 -7.68 4.08 -35.59
N ALA A 204 -6.90 3.44 -34.73
CA ALA A 204 -5.63 3.93 -34.25
C ALA A 204 -4.56 2.83 -34.33
N PRO A 205 -4.19 2.37 -35.54
CA PRO A 205 -3.24 1.28 -35.75
C PRO A 205 -1.86 1.61 -35.21
N LYS A 206 -1.10 0.58 -34.79
CA LYS A 206 0.30 0.76 -34.36
C LYS A 206 1.22 1.13 -35.53
N GLN A 207 0.87 0.66 -36.72
CA GLN A 207 1.66 0.83 -37.95
C GLN A 207 0.74 1.09 -39.13
N ILE A 208 1.25 1.82 -40.11
CA ILE A 208 0.64 1.97 -41.44
C ILE A 208 1.59 1.45 -42.50
N GLU A 209 1.02 0.81 -43.51
CA GLU A 209 1.76 0.44 -44.72
C GLU A 209 1.66 1.59 -45.74
N VAL A 210 2.80 2.06 -46.21
CA VAL A 210 2.87 3.11 -47.24
C VAL A 210 2.97 2.49 -48.62
N PRO A 211 2.67 3.24 -49.70
CA PRO A 211 2.64 2.70 -51.06
C PRO A 211 3.95 2.03 -51.55
N SER A 212 5.08 2.30 -50.89
CA SER A 212 6.34 1.62 -51.12
C SER A 212 6.43 0.21 -50.53
N GLY A 213 5.39 -0.26 -49.81
CA GLY A 213 5.38 -1.53 -49.07
C GLY A 213 6.06 -1.50 -47.69
N SER A 214 6.61 -0.36 -47.30
CA SER A 214 7.24 -0.20 -45.99
C SER A 214 6.20 0.02 -44.90
N LYS A 215 6.43 -0.58 -43.70
CA LYS A 215 5.60 -0.37 -42.51
C LYS A 215 6.22 0.71 -41.63
N ILE A 216 5.46 1.74 -41.34
CA ILE A 216 5.87 2.87 -40.50
C ILE A 216 5.14 2.82 -39.17
N ASN A 217 5.88 2.87 -38.05
CA ASN A 217 5.31 2.95 -36.72
C ASN A 217 4.65 4.32 -36.50
N LEU A 218 3.45 4.32 -35.95
CA LEU A 218 2.76 5.54 -35.56
C LEU A 218 2.98 5.81 -34.07
N VAL A 219 3.27 7.07 -33.76
CA VAL A 219 3.39 7.56 -32.38
C VAL A 219 2.18 8.45 -32.09
N TYR A 220 1.45 8.09 -31.06
CA TYR A 220 0.27 8.82 -30.60
C TYR A 220 0.64 9.72 -29.43
N SER A 221 0.22 10.98 -29.51
CA SER A 221 0.39 11.98 -28.45
C SER A 221 -0.90 12.77 -28.31
N PRO A 222 -1.81 12.37 -27.40
CA PRO A 222 -3.00 13.15 -27.12
C PRO A 222 -2.61 14.45 -26.42
N LYS A 223 -2.77 15.58 -27.13
CA LYS A 223 -2.59 16.94 -26.57
C LYS A 223 -3.89 17.45 -25.96
#